data_979b44174c58bf87dc57c47e054615a6
#
_entry.id   979b44174c58bf87dc57c47e054615a6
#
_cell.length_a   1.000
_cell.length_b   1.000
_cell.length_c   1.000
_cell.angle_alpha   90.00
_cell.angle_beta   90.00
_cell.angle_gamma   90.00
#
_symmetry.space_group_name_H-M   'P 1'
#
loop_
_entity.id
_entity.type
_entity.pdbx_description
1 polymer ?
#
loop_
_entity_poly.entity_id
_entity_poly.type
_entity_poly.pdbx_seq_one_letter_code
_entity_poly.pdbx_strand_id
1 'polypeptide(L)'
;HAQFTISDETMELAAANKPDEVGYHIHVAEGIEDLHDCLHKYGKRIVDRLYDCNILGSKTLLGHCIYVNPHEMELIKATDTMVVHNPESNMGNACGCPPTMEIVHRGILTGLGTDGYTQDVLESYKVANVLHKHHLCDANAAWSEVPQMLFEGNAKIANRYFKKQLGVLKEGAAADVIVADYVPRTPMDASNINSHILFGMTGRSVVTTVCNGKVLMKDRELIGIDEEKVLYEVREEAKKLE
;
A
#
# COMPACT_ATOMS: atom_id res chain seq x y z
N HIS A 1 -0.90 -14.45 1.27
CA HIS A 1 -2.09 -15.26 0.97
C HIS A 1 -3.38 -14.48 1.20
N ALA A 2 -4.48 -14.99 0.69
CA ALA A 2 -5.84 -14.50 0.95
C ALA A 2 -6.59 -15.48 1.86
N GLN A 3 -7.64 -15.00 2.54
CA GLN A 3 -8.38 -15.82 3.50
C GLN A 3 -9.00 -17.10 2.88
N PHE A 4 -9.38 -17.08 1.59
CA PHE A 4 -9.98 -18.25 0.92
C PHE A 4 -8.95 -19.35 0.56
N THR A 5 -7.65 -19.03 0.62
CA THR A 5 -6.55 -19.99 0.40
C THR A 5 -6.00 -20.59 1.68
N ILE A 6 -6.57 -20.23 2.85
CA ILE A 6 -6.09 -20.63 4.18
C ILE A 6 -7.26 -21.21 4.98
N SER A 7 -7.08 -22.41 5.58
CA SER A 7 -8.07 -23.00 6.47
C SER A 7 -8.12 -22.28 7.83
N ASP A 8 -9.22 -22.44 8.57
CA ASP A 8 -9.35 -21.91 9.94
C ASP A 8 -8.27 -22.49 10.85
N GLU A 9 -7.99 -23.80 10.75
CA GLU A 9 -6.92 -24.45 11.49
C GLU A 9 -5.56 -23.80 11.25
N THR A 10 -5.25 -23.45 9.99
CA THR A 10 -4.00 -22.74 9.64
C THR A 10 -3.98 -21.32 10.23
N MET A 11 -5.09 -20.59 10.19
CA MET A 11 -5.18 -19.27 10.80
C MET A 11 -5.06 -19.30 12.32
N GLU A 12 -5.74 -20.24 12.98
CA GLU A 12 -5.67 -20.45 14.43
C GLU A 12 -4.25 -20.85 14.87
N LEU A 13 -3.60 -21.73 14.12
CA LEU A 13 -2.21 -22.12 14.37
C LEU A 13 -1.25 -20.94 14.20
N ALA A 14 -1.44 -20.12 13.16
CA ALA A 14 -0.66 -18.91 12.94
C ALA A 14 -0.87 -17.90 14.08
N ALA A 15 -2.12 -17.69 14.51
CA ALA A 15 -2.45 -16.79 15.61
C ALA A 15 -1.85 -17.25 16.94
N ALA A 16 -1.91 -18.57 17.23
CA ALA A 16 -1.38 -19.15 18.46
C ALA A 16 0.17 -19.09 18.56
N ASN A 17 0.86 -19.05 17.42
CA ASN A 17 2.32 -19.06 17.38
C ASN A 17 2.94 -17.71 16.96
N LYS A 18 2.12 -16.68 16.75
CA LYS A 18 2.59 -15.34 16.38
C LYS A 18 3.27 -14.66 17.56
N PRO A 19 4.52 -14.14 17.39
CA PRO A 19 5.12 -13.26 18.39
C PRO A 19 4.30 -11.98 18.60
N ASP A 20 4.27 -11.44 19.80
CA ASP A 20 3.45 -10.26 20.16
C ASP A 20 3.82 -9.01 19.34
N GLU A 21 5.09 -8.90 18.92
CA GLU A 21 5.61 -7.73 18.21
C GLU A 21 5.26 -7.70 16.73
N VAL A 22 4.69 -8.77 16.15
CA VAL A 22 4.38 -8.85 14.72
C VAL A 22 2.88 -8.89 14.46
N GLY A 23 2.50 -8.63 13.22
CA GLY A 23 1.13 -8.77 12.72
C GLY A 23 1.10 -9.59 11.43
N TYR A 24 0.05 -9.46 10.69
CA TYR A 24 -0.15 -10.15 9.43
C TYR A 24 -0.15 -9.17 8.27
N HIS A 25 0.18 -9.66 7.09
CA HIS A 25 -0.06 -8.99 5.83
C HIS A 25 -0.84 -9.96 4.94
N ILE A 26 -2.10 -9.64 4.65
CA ILE A 26 -3.05 -10.54 4.01
C ILE A 26 -3.94 -9.81 3.02
N HIS A 27 -4.27 -10.46 1.88
CA HIS A 27 -5.27 -9.98 0.93
C HIS A 27 -6.67 -10.16 1.52
N VAL A 28 -7.51 -9.13 1.43
CA VAL A 28 -8.83 -9.11 2.05
C VAL A 28 -9.86 -8.54 1.09
N ALA A 29 -10.88 -9.33 0.79
CA ALA A 29 -12.03 -8.92 0.01
C ALA A 29 -11.63 -8.24 -1.32
N GLU A 30 -10.65 -8.81 -2.02
CA GLU A 30 -10.14 -8.31 -3.29
C GLU A 30 -11.15 -8.61 -4.41
N GLY A 31 -11.52 -9.88 -4.60
CA GLY A 31 -12.53 -10.29 -5.56
C GLY A 31 -13.88 -10.54 -4.90
N ILE A 32 -14.96 -10.40 -5.68
CA ILE A 32 -16.31 -10.74 -5.19
C ILE A 32 -16.42 -12.22 -4.85
N GLU A 33 -15.64 -13.06 -5.53
CA GLU A 33 -15.55 -14.50 -5.33
C GLU A 33 -15.00 -14.84 -3.94
N ASP A 34 -14.02 -14.05 -3.46
CA ASP A 34 -13.45 -14.16 -2.12
C ASP A 34 -14.55 -13.99 -1.04
N LEU A 35 -15.40 -12.96 -1.22
CA LEU A 35 -16.55 -12.76 -0.34
C LEU A 35 -17.56 -13.89 -0.42
N HIS A 36 -17.92 -14.34 -1.62
CA HIS A 36 -18.89 -15.42 -1.81
C HIS A 36 -18.40 -16.75 -1.24
N ASP A 37 -17.11 -17.07 -1.44
CA ASP A 37 -16.48 -18.27 -0.86
C ASP A 37 -16.55 -18.25 0.67
N CYS A 38 -16.22 -17.13 1.28
CA CYS A 38 -16.25 -16.96 2.73
C CYS A 38 -17.68 -17.13 3.30
N LEU A 39 -18.66 -16.48 2.66
CA LEU A 39 -20.06 -16.61 3.06
C LEU A 39 -20.57 -18.05 2.90
N HIS A 40 -20.21 -18.73 1.81
CA HIS A 40 -20.63 -20.10 1.55
C HIS A 40 -20.02 -21.09 2.56
N LYS A 41 -18.72 -20.99 2.82
CA LYS A 41 -18.00 -21.95 3.67
C LYS A 41 -18.22 -21.72 5.16
N TYR A 42 -18.25 -20.45 5.58
CA TYR A 42 -18.19 -20.07 7.00
C TYR A 42 -19.43 -19.32 7.50
N GLY A 43 -20.35 -18.93 6.61
CA GLY A 43 -21.53 -18.14 6.97
C GLY A 43 -21.19 -16.74 7.48
N LYS A 44 -19.97 -16.26 7.27
CA LYS A 44 -19.43 -14.99 7.77
C LYS A 44 -18.81 -14.19 6.64
N ARG A 45 -18.72 -12.88 6.81
CA ARG A 45 -17.93 -12.04 5.93
C ARG A 45 -16.44 -12.14 6.26
N ILE A 46 -15.59 -11.65 5.39
CA ILE A 46 -14.15 -11.89 5.44
C ILE A 46 -13.52 -11.29 6.70
N VAL A 47 -13.83 -10.04 7.01
CA VAL A 47 -13.25 -9.34 8.18
C VAL A 47 -13.78 -9.92 9.48
N ASP A 48 -15.07 -10.34 9.53
CA ASP A 48 -15.63 -11.05 10.68
C ASP A 48 -14.88 -12.36 10.97
N ARG A 49 -14.59 -13.15 9.92
CA ARG A 49 -13.80 -14.38 10.04
C ARG A 49 -12.39 -14.11 10.56
N LEU A 50 -11.71 -13.09 10.00
CA LEU A 50 -10.36 -12.71 10.44
C LEU A 50 -10.35 -12.21 11.89
N TYR A 51 -11.40 -11.50 12.31
CA TYR A 51 -11.58 -11.07 13.69
C TYR A 51 -11.69 -12.26 14.65
N ASP A 52 -12.56 -13.23 14.33
CA ASP A 52 -12.76 -14.42 15.13
C ASP A 52 -11.49 -15.30 15.24
N CYS A 53 -10.66 -15.31 14.19
CA CYS A 53 -9.38 -16.02 14.18
C CYS A 53 -8.21 -15.21 14.81
N ASN A 54 -8.46 -14.05 15.42
CA ASN A 54 -7.44 -13.18 16.03
C ASN A 54 -6.34 -12.73 15.07
N ILE A 55 -6.70 -12.50 13.80
CA ILE A 55 -5.77 -12.02 12.77
C ILE A 55 -5.65 -10.49 12.76
N LEU A 56 -6.73 -9.78 13.15
CA LEU A 56 -6.75 -8.33 13.18
C LEU A 56 -5.89 -7.77 14.32
N GLY A 57 -5.43 -6.55 14.18
CA GLY A 57 -4.65 -5.85 15.19
C GLY A 57 -3.75 -4.75 14.63
N SER A 58 -3.16 -3.95 15.52
CA SER A 58 -2.42 -2.74 15.18
C SER A 58 -1.17 -2.94 14.31
N LYS A 59 -0.71 -4.16 14.15
CA LYS A 59 0.40 -4.52 13.26
C LYS A 59 -0.04 -5.40 12.07
N THR A 60 -1.33 -5.49 11.82
CA THR A 60 -1.87 -6.22 10.66
C THR A 60 -2.19 -5.26 9.53
N LEU A 61 -1.78 -5.63 8.31
CA LEU A 61 -2.04 -4.94 7.05
C LEU A 61 -3.05 -5.75 6.22
N LEU A 62 -4.16 -5.13 5.86
CA LEU A 62 -5.16 -5.69 4.96
C LEU A 62 -4.99 -5.08 3.57
N GLY A 63 -4.63 -5.90 2.59
CA GLY A 63 -4.56 -5.48 1.19
C GLY A 63 -5.95 -5.37 0.59
N HIS A 64 -6.15 -4.38 -0.30
CA HIS A 64 -7.32 -4.16 -1.15
C HIS A 64 -8.59 -3.69 -0.44
N CYS A 65 -9.26 -4.52 0.35
CA CYS A 65 -10.52 -4.20 1.04
C CYS A 65 -11.61 -3.65 0.11
N ILE A 66 -11.79 -4.27 -1.09
CA ILE A 66 -12.73 -3.78 -2.12
C ILE A 66 -14.18 -4.05 -1.70
N TYR A 67 -14.46 -5.26 -1.24
CA TYR A 67 -15.82 -5.72 -0.92
C TYR A 67 -16.12 -5.72 0.58
N VAL A 68 -15.51 -4.81 1.35
CA VAL A 68 -15.83 -4.60 2.76
C VAL A 68 -17.07 -3.74 2.92
N ASN A 69 -17.85 -3.99 3.98
CA ASN A 69 -19.03 -3.22 4.32
C ASN A 69 -18.78 -2.31 5.55
N PRO A 70 -19.73 -1.40 5.92
CA PRO A 70 -19.56 -0.51 7.06
C PRO A 70 -19.29 -1.23 8.40
N HIS A 71 -19.90 -2.40 8.64
CA HIS A 71 -19.64 -3.19 9.85
C HIS A 71 -18.19 -3.69 9.90
N GLU A 72 -17.69 -4.23 8.78
CA GLU A 72 -16.31 -4.67 8.66
C GLU A 72 -15.32 -3.52 8.84
N MET A 73 -15.65 -2.31 8.33
CA MET A 73 -14.82 -1.12 8.56
C MET A 73 -14.76 -0.73 10.05
N GLU A 74 -15.87 -0.89 10.80
CA GLU A 74 -15.85 -0.65 12.25
C GLU A 74 -14.97 -1.68 12.99
N LEU A 75 -14.97 -2.94 12.59
CA LEU A 75 -14.05 -3.95 13.15
C LEU A 75 -12.59 -3.62 12.85
N ILE A 76 -12.26 -3.23 11.61
CA ILE A 76 -10.92 -2.80 11.20
C ILE A 76 -10.47 -1.61 12.08
N LYS A 77 -11.36 -0.62 12.28
CA LYS A 77 -11.09 0.55 13.11
C LYS A 77 -10.92 0.18 14.58
N ALA A 78 -11.84 -0.61 15.13
CA ALA A 78 -11.83 -0.97 16.56
C ALA A 78 -10.58 -1.79 16.96
N THR A 79 -10.03 -2.55 16.03
CA THR A 79 -8.80 -3.34 16.22
C THR A 79 -7.53 -2.57 15.86
N ASP A 80 -7.63 -1.31 15.45
CA ASP A 80 -6.52 -0.48 14.97
C ASP A 80 -5.74 -1.15 13.81
N THR A 81 -6.44 -1.97 13.01
CA THR A 81 -5.88 -2.65 11.83
C THR A 81 -5.72 -1.67 10.68
N MET A 82 -4.69 -1.86 9.88
CA MET A 82 -4.32 -0.96 8.77
C MET A 82 -4.79 -1.50 7.43
N VAL A 83 -5.08 -0.60 6.49
CA VAL A 83 -5.48 -0.93 5.12
C VAL A 83 -4.45 -0.42 4.13
N VAL A 84 -4.20 -1.16 3.05
CA VAL A 84 -3.37 -0.73 1.92
C VAL A 84 -4.18 -0.79 0.64
N HIS A 85 -4.32 0.37 -0.01
CA HIS A 85 -5.00 0.51 -1.30
C HIS A 85 -4.01 0.30 -2.45
N ASN A 86 -4.32 -0.63 -3.37
CA ASN A 86 -3.49 -1.01 -4.51
C ASN A 86 -4.22 -0.72 -5.83
N PRO A 87 -4.25 0.54 -6.30
CA PRO A 87 -5.18 0.96 -7.36
C PRO A 87 -4.95 0.26 -8.70
N GLU A 88 -3.70 0.13 -9.17
CA GLU A 88 -3.39 -0.51 -10.44
C GLU A 88 -3.75 -1.99 -10.44
N SER A 89 -3.42 -2.69 -9.34
CA SER A 89 -3.75 -4.11 -9.20
C SER A 89 -5.26 -4.33 -9.22
N ASN A 90 -6.00 -3.54 -8.45
CA ASN A 90 -7.46 -3.63 -8.40
C ASN A 90 -8.09 -3.41 -9.78
N MET A 91 -7.58 -2.46 -10.56
CA MET A 91 -8.05 -2.16 -11.91
C MET A 91 -7.61 -3.22 -12.92
N GLY A 92 -6.35 -3.61 -12.89
CA GLY A 92 -5.76 -4.54 -13.84
C GLY A 92 -6.31 -5.96 -13.70
N ASN A 93 -6.63 -6.37 -12.49
CA ASN A 93 -7.31 -7.64 -12.20
C ASN A 93 -8.84 -7.55 -12.32
N ALA A 94 -9.37 -6.37 -12.70
CA ALA A 94 -10.80 -6.10 -12.83
C ALA A 94 -11.60 -6.40 -11.55
N CYS A 95 -10.98 -6.27 -10.38
CA CYS A 95 -11.60 -6.58 -9.09
C CYS A 95 -12.60 -5.52 -8.62
N GLY A 96 -12.46 -4.28 -9.11
CA GLY A 96 -13.34 -3.18 -8.75
C GLY A 96 -12.64 -2.03 -8.02
N CYS A 97 -13.43 -1.10 -7.50
CA CYS A 97 -12.93 0.06 -6.76
C CYS A 97 -13.32 -0.06 -5.28
N PRO A 98 -12.35 -0.06 -4.35
CA PRO A 98 -12.66 -0.11 -2.92
C PRO A 98 -13.29 1.18 -2.41
N PRO A 99 -14.05 1.14 -1.32
CA PRO A 99 -14.61 2.32 -0.66
C PRO A 99 -13.53 3.10 0.12
N THR A 100 -12.37 3.33 -0.49
CA THR A 100 -11.18 3.88 0.19
C THR A 100 -11.43 5.25 0.79
N MET A 101 -12.22 6.10 0.11
CA MET A 101 -12.55 7.43 0.64
C MET A 101 -13.32 7.31 1.96
N GLU A 102 -14.28 6.39 2.04
CA GLU A 102 -15.02 6.13 3.28
C GLU A 102 -14.11 5.55 4.36
N ILE A 103 -13.22 4.60 4.01
CA ILE A 103 -12.26 4.00 4.94
C ILE A 103 -11.37 5.09 5.56
N VAL A 104 -10.83 6.00 4.75
CA VAL A 104 -10.01 7.14 5.21
C VAL A 104 -10.81 8.10 6.08
N HIS A 105 -12.04 8.46 5.66
CA HIS A 105 -12.90 9.38 6.42
C HIS A 105 -13.38 8.81 7.76
N ARG A 106 -13.43 7.48 7.91
CA ARG A 106 -13.67 6.83 9.20
C ARG A 106 -12.46 6.88 10.13
N GLY A 107 -11.31 7.38 9.66
CA GLY A 107 -10.07 7.48 10.42
C GLY A 107 -9.30 6.15 10.52
N ILE A 108 -9.58 5.19 9.66
CA ILE A 108 -8.80 3.96 9.53
C ILE A 108 -7.46 4.30 8.89
N LEU A 109 -6.36 3.88 9.51
CA LEU A 109 -5.02 4.12 8.96
C LEU A 109 -4.86 3.38 7.63
N THR A 110 -4.77 4.17 6.55
CA THR A 110 -4.72 3.66 5.19
C THR A 110 -3.46 4.16 4.49
N GLY A 111 -2.78 3.26 3.82
CA GLY A 111 -1.63 3.53 2.96
C GLY A 111 -1.92 3.29 1.50
N LEU A 112 -0.99 3.71 0.64
CA LEU A 112 -0.99 3.47 -0.78
C LEU A 112 0.09 2.44 -1.12
N GLY A 113 -0.29 1.39 -1.81
CA GLY A 113 0.59 0.31 -2.26
C GLY A 113 0.59 0.17 -3.77
N THR A 114 1.48 -0.67 -4.27
CA THR A 114 1.69 -0.92 -5.69
C THR A 114 1.31 -2.35 -6.11
N ASP A 115 1.26 -3.27 -5.13
CA ASP A 115 1.12 -4.70 -5.40
C ASP A 115 2.19 -5.18 -6.41
N GLY A 116 1.90 -6.19 -7.22
CA GLY A 116 2.77 -6.69 -8.28
C GLY A 116 2.65 -5.94 -9.60
N TYR A 117 1.87 -4.87 -9.68
CA TYR A 117 1.55 -4.18 -10.92
C TYR A 117 2.59 -3.14 -11.35
N THR A 118 3.15 -2.40 -10.39
CA THR A 118 4.19 -1.40 -10.62
C THR A 118 5.16 -1.34 -9.46
N GLN A 119 6.36 -0.82 -9.68
CA GLN A 119 7.29 -0.41 -8.61
C GLN A 119 7.34 1.11 -8.44
N ASP A 120 6.55 1.85 -9.22
CA ASP A 120 6.48 3.31 -9.17
C ASP A 120 5.29 3.77 -8.33
N VAL A 121 5.52 4.06 -7.05
CA VAL A 121 4.46 4.53 -6.16
C VAL A 121 3.86 5.89 -6.57
N LEU A 122 4.56 6.70 -7.37
CA LEU A 122 4.00 7.94 -7.92
C LEU A 122 3.01 7.65 -9.06
N GLU A 123 3.16 6.54 -9.77
CA GLU A 123 2.15 6.02 -10.68
C GLU A 123 0.89 5.61 -9.91
N SER A 124 1.02 4.81 -8.84
CA SER A 124 -0.09 4.46 -7.96
C SER A 124 -0.79 5.69 -7.37
N TYR A 125 -0.03 6.72 -7.02
CA TYR A 125 -0.57 7.99 -6.53
C TYR A 125 -1.49 8.66 -7.57
N LYS A 126 -1.07 8.70 -8.82
CA LYS A 126 -1.85 9.26 -9.92
C LYS A 126 -3.07 8.42 -10.25
N VAL A 127 -2.89 7.10 -10.32
CA VAL A 127 -3.98 6.16 -10.64
C VAL A 127 -5.04 6.18 -9.55
N ALA A 128 -4.66 6.17 -8.26
CA ALA A 128 -5.62 6.29 -7.15
C ALA A 128 -6.48 7.56 -7.26
N ASN A 129 -5.86 8.71 -7.57
CA ASN A 129 -6.59 9.97 -7.72
C ASN A 129 -7.61 9.90 -8.87
N VAL A 130 -7.22 9.37 -10.02
CA VAL A 130 -8.09 9.27 -11.20
C VAL A 130 -9.18 8.22 -11.01
N LEU A 131 -8.84 7.06 -10.44
CA LEU A 131 -9.77 5.96 -10.19
C LEU A 131 -10.96 6.43 -9.34
N HIS A 132 -10.68 7.07 -8.19
CA HIS A 132 -11.75 7.47 -7.28
C HIS A 132 -12.62 8.59 -7.87
N LYS A 133 -12.04 9.56 -8.58
CA LYS A 133 -12.81 10.58 -9.30
C LYS A 133 -13.74 9.97 -10.34
N HIS A 134 -13.21 9.02 -11.11
CA HIS A 134 -14.00 8.34 -12.14
C HIS A 134 -15.11 7.48 -11.54
N HIS A 135 -14.77 6.67 -10.52
CA HIS A 135 -15.72 5.78 -9.86
C HIS A 135 -16.87 6.53 -9.17
N LEU A 136 -16.56 7.62 -8.48
CA LEU A 136 -17.53 8.43 -7.76
C LEU A 136 -18.25 9.46 -8.64
N CYS A 137 -17.80 9.64 -9.90
CA CYS A 137 -18.27 10.73 -10.78
C CYS A 137 -18.15 12.11 -10.11
N ASP A 138 -17.14 12.31 -9.27
CA ASP A 138 -16.90 13.54 -8.52
C ASP A 138 -15.48 14.07 -8.74
N ALA A 139 -15.37 15.23 -9.38
CA ALA A 139 -14.09 15.90 -9.63
C ALA A 139 -13.38 16.38 -8.35
N ASN A 140 -14.10 16.51 -7.24
CA ASN A 140 -13.56 16.95 -5.94
C ASN A 140 -13.05 15.80 -5.07
N ALA A 141 -13.38 14.55 -5.39
CA ALA A 141 -12.90 13.39 -4.64
C ALA A 141 -11.38 13.23 -4.73
N ALA A 142 -10.79 12.57 -3.75
CA ALA A 142 -9.41 12.09 -3.73
C ALA A 142 -8.29 13.17 -3.77
N TRP A 143 -8.63 14.45 -3.55
CA TRP A 143 -7.61 15.52 -3.51
C TRP A 143 -6.84 15.58 -2.19
N SER A 144 -7.45 15.24 -1.09
CA SER A 144 -6.84 15.20 0.24
C SER A 144 -6.47 13.78 0.66
N GLU A 145 -7.32 12.81 0.36
CA GLU A 145 -7.22 11.43 0.83
C GLU A 145 -6.02 10.71 0.20
N VAL A 146 -5.80 10.89 -1.10
CA VAL A 146 -4.70 10.21 -1.82
C VAL A 146 -3.32 10.73 -1.39
N PRO A 147 -3.08 12.06 -1.30
CA PRO A 147 -1.87 12.57 -0.65
C PRO A 147 -1.70 12.10 0.80
N GLN A 148 -2.77 12.08 1.58
CA GLN A 148 -2.73 11.60 2.97
C GLN A 148 -2.29 10.13 3.05
N MET A 149 -2.81 9.26 2.17
CA MET A 149 -2.38 7.85 2.13
C MET A 149 -0.89 7.71 1.83
N LEU A 150 -0.39 8.42 0.80
CA LEU A 150 0.99 8.29 0.37
C LEU A 150 1.97 8.93 1.37
N PHE A 151 1.77 10.22 1.70
CA PHE A 151 2.78 10.99 2.44
C PHE A 151 2.68 10.83 3.96
N GLU A 152 1.48 10.57 4.49
CA GLU A 152 1.28 10.38 5.92
C GLU A 152 0.99 8.92 6.29
N GLY A 153 0.05 8.29 5.56
CA GLY A 153 -0.40 6.93 5.84
C GLY A 153 0.74 5.93 5.77
N ASN A 154 1.49 5.92 4.67
CA ASN A 154 2.63 5.02 4.50
C ASN A 154 3.70 5.23 5.58
N ALA A 155 4.01 6.49 5.92
CA ALA A 155 4.96 6.79 6.98
C ALA A 155 4.46 6.30 8.35
N LYS A 156 3.18 6.52 8.69
CA LYS A 156 2.57 6.06 9.94
C LYS A 156 2.55 4.53 10.02
N ILE A 157 2.25 3.84 8.92
CA ILE A 157 2.31 2.38 8.82
C ILE A 157 3.75 1.89 9.06
N ALA A 158 4.72 2.42 8.33
CA ALA A 158 6.12 2.03 8.48
C ALA A 158 6.64 2.25 9.90
N ASN A 159 6.26 3.34 10.54
CA ASN A 159 6.67 3.65 11.93
C ASN A 159 6.09 2.69 12.98
N ARG A 160 5.14 1.80 12.64
CA ARG A 160 4.72 0.71 13.53
C ARG A 160 5.71 -0.45 13.59
N TYR A 161 6.63 -0.53 12.62
CA TYR A 161 7.58 -1.64 12.47
C TYR A 161 9.03 -1.20 12.67
N PHE A 162 9.39 0.01 12.27
CA PHE A 162 10.77 0.50 12.33
C PHE A 162 11.01 1.36 13.57
N LYS A 163 12.19 1.19 14.18
CA LYS A 163 12.56 1.90 15.43
C LYS A 163 12.86 3.39 15.21
N LYS A 164 13.50 3.73 14.09
CA LYS A 164 13.76 5.12 13.72
C LYS A 164 12.55 5.72 13.04
N GLN A 165 12.26 6.97 13.33
CA GLN A 165 11.17 7.68 12.66
C GLN A 165 11.45 7.80 11.16
N LEU A 166 10.47 7.42 10.34
CA LEU A 166 10.46 7.48 8.88
C LEU A 166 9.50 8.57 8.38
N GLY A 167 9.69 9.03 7.15
CA GLY A 167 8.78 9.94 6.46
C GLY A 167 8.91 11.40 6.86
N VAL A 168 9.98 11.79 7.55
CA VAL A 168 10.23 13.18 7.96
C VAL A 168 11.71 13.56 7.82
N LEU A 169 11.97 14.80 7.43
CA LEU A 169 13.30 15.39 7.43
C LEU A 169 13.52 16.09 8.80
N LYS A 170 14.05 15.34 9.76
CA LYS A 170 14.25 15.80 11.12
C LYS A 170 15.50 15.17 11.72
N GLU A 171 16.19 15.90 12.58
CA GLU A 171 17.32 15.37 13.36
C GLU A 171 16.90 14.15 14.21
N GLY A 172 17.67 13.08 14.12
CA GLY A 172 17.39 11.80 14.78
C GLY A 172 16.46 10.85 14.04
N ALA A 173 15.80 11.29 12.97
CA ALA A 173 15.02 10.42 12.09
C ALA A 173 15.92 9.57 11.17
N ALA A 174 15.35 8.57 10.50
CA ALA A 174 16.04 7.88 9.44
C ALA A 174 16.34 8.85 8.29
N ALA A 175 17.55 8.77 7.75
CA ALA A 175 17.91 9.58 6.59
C ALA A 175 17.50 8.85 5.31
N ASP A 176 16.18 8.73 5.08
CA ASP A 176 15.56 8.20 3.89
C ASP A 176 15.10 9.36 3.02
N VAL A 177 15.80 9.61 1.93
CA VAL A 177 15.62 10.79 1.09
C VAL A 177 15.68 10.40 -0.38
N ILE A 178 14.78 10.95 -1.17
CA ILE A 178 14.90 10.97 -2.62
C ILE A 178 15.16 12.40 -3.11
N VAL A 179 15.92 12.53 -4.19
CA VAL A 179 16.05 13.78 -4.95
C VAL A 179 15.40 13.57 -6.29
N ALA A 180 14.43 14.43 -6.62
CA ALA A 180 13.74 14.42 -7.89
C ALA A 180 14.22 15.58 -8.78
N ASP A 181 14.50 15.26 -10.04
CA ASP A 181 14.76 16.23 -11.10
C ASP A 181 13.43 16.70 -11.66
N TYR A 182 12.96 17.84 -11.17
CA TYR A 182 11.68 18.42 -11.54
C TYR A 182 11.77 19.94 -11.64
N VAL A 183 11.43 20.48 -12.80
CA VAL A 183 11.34 21.92 -13.02
C VAL A 183 9.85 22.32 -13.05
N PRO A 184 9.35 23.03 -12.03
CA PRO A 184 7.96 23.46 -11.99
C PRO A 184 7.68 24.51 -13.09
N ARG A 185 6.57 24.32 -13.81
CA ARG A 185 6.13 25.25 -14.87
C ARG A 185 5.32 26.44 -14.32
N THR A 186 4.89 26.34 -13.08
CA THR A 186 4.17 27.39 -12.34
C THR A 186 4.83 27.55 -10.97
N PRO A 187 4.64 28.66 -10.25
CA PRO A 187 5.14 28.80 -8.89
C PRO A 187 4.70 27.63 -8.02
N MET A 188 5.65 27.07 -7.27
CA MET A 188 5.41 25.92 -6.39
C MET A 188 5.58 26.35 -4.93
N ASP A 189 4.59 25.99 -4.10
CA ASP A 189 4.60 26.24 -2.66
C ASP A 189 3.88 25.10 -1.88
N ALA A 190 3.77 25.24 -0.57
CA ALA A 190 3.15 24.24 0.28
C ALA A 190 1.67 23.95 -0.04
N SER A 191 0.95 24.87 -0.67
CA SER A 191 -0.47 24.71 -1.00
C SER A 191 -0.70 23.88 -2.26
N ASN A 192 0.29 23.81 -3.16
CA ASN A 192 0.13 23.15 -4.46
C ASN A 192 1.16 22.07 -4.78
N ILE A 193 2.09 21.77 -3.87
CA ILE A 193 3.13 20.76 -4.08
C ILE A 193 2.57 19.38 -4.42
N ASN A 194 1.47 18.98 -3.78
CA ASN A 194 0.80 17.70 -4.07
C ASN A 194 0.32 17.63 -5.53
N SER A 195 -0.16 18.73 -6.08
CA SER A 195 -0.57 18.83 -7.48
C SER A 195 0.63 18.78 -8.43
N HIS A 196 1.76 19.43 -8.08
CA HIS A 196 2.99 19.32 -8.84
C HIS A 196 3.51 17.87 -8.89
N ILE A 197 3.45 17.16 -7.79
CA ILE A 197 3.81 15.73 -7.75
C ILE A 197 2.84 14.93 -8.62
N LEU A 198 1.53 15.11 -8.44
CA LEU A 198 0.49 14.36 -9.14
C LEU A 198 0.57 14.51 -10.67
N PHE A 199 0.78 15.73 -11.16
CA PHE A 199 0.71 16.03 -12.58
C PHE A 199 2.08 16.09 -13.27
N GLY A 200 3.14 16.30 -12.51
CA GLY A 200 4.46 16.61 -13.08
C GLY A 200 5.56 15.60 -12.78
N MET A 201 5.38 14.71 -11.83
CA MET A 201 6.41 13.76 -11.42
C MET A 201 6.02 12.30 -11.70
N THR A 202 7.02 11.48 -11.93
CA THR A 202 6.94 10.01 -12.00
C THR A 202 8.16 9.44 -11.27
N GLY A 203 8.24 8.14 -11.07
CA GLY A 203 9.44 7.50 -10.50
C GLY A 203 10.70 7.81 -11.31
N ARG A 204 10.59 8.03 -12.61
CA ARG A 204 11.72 8.46 -13.47
C ARG A 204 12.26 9.84 -13.12
N SER A 205 11.52 10.67 -12.42
CA SER A 205 12.00 11.97 -11.92
C SER A 205 13.02 11.80 -10.80
N VAL A 206 13.06 10.65 -10.11
CA VAL A 206 14.01 10.39 -9.03
C VAL A 206 15.41 10.18 -9.61
N VAL A 207 16.36 10.99 -9.18
CA VAL A 207 17.77 10.93 -9.63
C VAL A 207 18.70 10.41 -8.54
N THR A 208 18.32 10.52 -7.27
CA THR A 208 19.11 10.03 -6.13
C THR A 208 18.21 9.40 -5.10
N THR A 209 18.64 8.27 -4.55
CA THR A 209 17.95 7.57 -3.45
C THR A 209 18.94 7.31 -2.32
N VAL A 210 18.57 7.77 -1.13
CA VAL A 210 19.30 7.54 0.12
C VAL A 210 18.40 6.76 1.06
N CYS A 211 18.92 5.69 1.66
CA CYS A 211 18.22 4.89 2.65
C CYS A 211 19.08 4.75 3.91
N ASN A 212 18.53 5.16 5.05
CA ASN A 212 19.21 5.18 6.35
C ASN A 212 20.62 5.82 6.28
N GLY A 213 20.76 6.89 5.49
CA GLY A 213 22.00 7.62 5.26
C GLY A 213 22.97 7.01 4.25
N LYS A 214 22.64 5.86 3.67
CA LYS A 214 23.43 5.23 2.62
C LYS A 214 22.87 5.60 1.24
N VAL A 215 23.70 6.14 0.35
CA VAL A 215 23.33 6.39 -1.04
C VAL A 215 23.21 5.05 -1.77
N LEU A 216 22.02 4.74 -2.28
CA LEU A 216 21.75 3.52 -3.06
C LEU A 216 21.76 3.78 -4.56
N MET A 217 21.35 4.97 -4.98
CA MET A 217 21.36 5.43 -6.36
C MET A 217 21.79 6.89 -6.40
N LYS A 218 22.62 7.28 -7.34
CA LYS A 218 23.02 8.66 -7.60
C LYS A 218 23.07 8.92 -9.11
N ASP A 219 22.49 10.02 -9.54
CA ASP A 219 22.41 10.39 -10.96
C ASP A 219 21.81 9.27 -11.85
N ARG A 220 20.84 8.53 -11.29
CA ARG A 220 20.18 7.35 -11.88
C ARG A 220 21.07 6.11 -12.03
N GLU A 221 22.25 6.10 -11.42
CA GLU A 221 23.14 4.93 -11.39
C GLU A 221 23.10 4.25 -10.02
N LEU A 222 22.90 2.94 -9.99
CA LEU A 222 22.90 2.14 -8.77
C LEU A 222 24.31 2.03 -8.18
N ILE A 223 24.44 2.24 -6.88
CA ILE A 223 25.71 2.17 -6.18
C ILE A 223 25.96 0.76 -5.65
N GLY A 224 27.05 0.13 -6.16
CA GLY A 224 27.47 -1.19 -5.71
C GLY A 224 26.66 -2.36 -6.26
N ILE A 225 25.85 -2.12 -7.28
CA ILE A 225 25.12 -3.14 -8.04
C ILE A 225 25.54 -3.03 -9.51
N ASP A 226 25.98 -4.15 -10.09
CA ASP A 226 26.16 -4.31 -11.53
C ASP A 226 24.80 -4.68 -12.15
N GLU A 227 24.08 -3.66 -12.62
CA GLU A 227 22.72 -3.81 -13.13
C GLU A 227 22.65 -4.70 -14.37
N GLU A 228 23.64 -4.58 -15.27
CA GLU A 228 23.70 -5.41 -16.49
C GLU A 228 23.87 -6.89 -16.14
N LYS A 229 24.77 -7.19 -15.19
CA LYS A 229 24.99 -8.55 -14.70
C LYS A 229 23.72 -9.12 -14.04
N VAL A 230 23.09 -8.37 -13.16
CA VAL A 230 21.85 -8.81 -12.47
C VAL A 230 20.75 -9.09 -13.50
N LEU A 231 20.54 -8.22 -14.46
CA LEU A 231 19.54 -8.39 -15.52
C LEU A 231 19.85 -9.59 -16.42
N TYR A 232 21.13 -9.86 -16.67
CA TYR A 232 21.54 -11.05 -17.40
C TYR A 232 21.21 -12.33 -16.59
N GLU A 233 21.61 -12.37 -15.33
CA GLU A 233 21.37 -13.52 -14.44
C GLU A 233 19.87 -13.80 -14.27
N VAL A 234 19.02 -12.78 -14.08
CA VAL A 234 17.56 -12.92 -14.01
C VAL A 234 17.00 -13.54 -15.28
N ARG A 235 17.46 -13.10 -16.46
CA ARG A 235 17.02 -13.69 -17.74
C ARG A 235 17.42 -15.14 -17.91
N GLU A 236 18.62 -15.52 -17.44
CA GLU A 236 19.06 -16.91 -17.49
C GLU A 236 18.27 -17.81 -16.52
N GLU A 237 17.92 -17.29 -15.31
CA GLU A 237 17.08 -18.03 -14.38
C GLU A 237 15.64 -18.19 -14.90
N ALA A 238 15.06 -17.14 -15.52
CA ALA A 238 13.72 -17.21 -16.09
C ALA A 238 13.56 -18.30 -17.16
N LYS A 239 14.60 -18.52 -17.98
CA LYS A 239 14.60 -19.61 -18.99
C LYS A 239 14.46 -21.01 -18.40
N LYS A 240 14.76 -21.19 -17.10
CA LYS A 240 14.63 -22.49 -16.43
C LYS A 240 13.20 -22.78 -15.98
N LEU A 241 12.31 -21.80 -16.07
CA LEU A 241 10.89 -21.92 -15.71
C LEU A 241 10.00 -22.24 -16.91
N GLU A 242 10.53 -22.16 -18.14
CA GLU A 242 9.88 -22.56 -19.39
C GLU A 242 10.12 -24.06 -19.67
#